data_a72611fcb3a671b3659710e7d98fc2dc
#
_entry.id   a72611fcb3a671b3659710e7d98fc2dc
#
_cell.length_a   1.000
_cell.length_b   1.000
_cell.length_c   1.000
_cell.angle_alpha   90.00
_cell.angle_beta   90.00
_cell.angle_gamma   90.00
#
_symmetry.space_group_name_H-M   'P 1'
#
loop_
_entity.id
_entity.type
_entity.pdbx_description
1 polymer ?
#
loop_
_entity_poly.entity_id
_entity_poly.type
_entity_poly.pdbx_seq_one_letter_code
_entity_poly.pdbx_strand_id
1 'polypeptide(L)'
;MNKELLIIPDEDLKYGEFLNQELDQLTITNKSIDNSTFTKCNLKDSKFDNVLFSKTTFLNCDLSNTNFNECSFHNIIIDSSKLLGASFYNCRFTKITIQNTNAKYLNLVDTKTKELSIIDSDFSESTFFNTILDKTSLLNVNFTKTEFSEMSLANVDVSKCNITNLRVAPRSIKGLKINSLQAIDLINILDVKIVD
;
A
#
# COMPACT_ATOMS: atom_id res chain seq x y z
N MET A 1 -16.10 6.79 -21.13
CA MET A 1 -16.92 5.64 -20.70
C MET A 1 -17.49 6.01 -19.34
N ASN A 2 -18.73 5.80 -19.05
CA ASN A 2 -19.45 6.44 -17.98
C ASN A 2 -19.28 5.75 -16.62
N LYS A 3 -19.31 6.49 -15.52
CA LYS A 3 -19.40 6.02 -14.11
C LYS A 3 -20.41 4.86 -13.95
N GLU A 4 -21.42 4.82 -14.77
CA GLU A 4 -22.47 3.79 -14.85
C GLU A 4 -21.96 2.37 -15.17
N LEU A 5 -20.86 2.22 -15.93
CA LEU A 5 -20.33 0.90 -16.30
C LEU A 5 -19.65 0.15 -15.14
N LEU A 6 -19.15 0.88 -14.13
CA LEU A 6 -18.61 0.28 -12.89
C LEU A 6 -19.72 -0.01 -11.86
N ILE A 7 -20.91 0.55 -12.06
CA ILE A 7 -22.05 0.47 -11.13
C ILE A 7 -23.07 -0.60 -11.58
N ILE A 8 -22.88 -1.27 -12.73
CA ILE A 8 -23.81 -2.31 -13.20
C ILE A 8 -23.90 -3.41 -12.14
N PRO A 9 -25.10 -3.66 -11.57
CA PRO A 9 -25.24 -4.42 -10.32
C PRO A 9 -24.74 -5.86 -10.34
N ASP A 10 -24.73 -6.53 -11.48
CA ASP A 10 -24.55 -7.99 -11.56
C ASP A 10 -23.37 -8.47 -12.42
N GLU A 11 -22.57 -7.58 -13.02
CA GLU A 11 -21.47 -8.01 -13.88
C GLU A 11 -20.09 -7.67 -13.33
N ASP A 12 -19.16 -8.61 -13.45
CA ASP A 12 -17.74 -8.39 -13.24
C ASP A 12 -17.16 -7.51 -14.36
N LEU A 13 -16.24 -6.64 -14.01
CA LEU A 13 -15.52 -5.82 -14.97
C LEU A 13 -14.32 -6.61 -15.52
N LYS A 14 -14.29 -6.83 -16.84
CA LYS A 14 -13.17 -7.47 -17.53
C LYS A 14 -12.71 -6.65 -18.73
N TYR A 15 -11.38 -6.57 -18.91
CA TYR A 15 -10.73 -5.88 -20.03
C TYR A 15 -11.15 -4.40 -20.15
N GLY A 16 -11.39 -3.74 -19.01
CA GLY A 16 -11.77 -2.33 -18.98
C GLY A 16 -10.55 -1.43 -19.23
N GLU A 17 -10.71 -0.46 -20.13
CA GLU A 17 -9.76 0.62 -20.32
C GLU A 17 -10.42 1.96 -19.98
N PHE A 18 -9.94 2.58 -18.90
CA PHE A 18 -10.47 3.83 -18.38
C PHE A 18 -9.41 4.91 -18.51
N LEU A 19 -9.70 5.95 -19.27
CA LEU A 19 -8.80 7.06 -19.50
C LEU A 19 -9.47 8.39 -19.09
N ASN A 20 -8.80 9.17 -18.23
CA ASN A 20 -9.26 10.48 -17.76
C ASN A 20 -10.70 10.46 -17.21
N GLN A 21 -11.03 9.44 -16.40
CA GLN A 21 -12.39 9.29 -15.87
C GLN A 21 -12.50 9.87 -14.45
N GLU A 22 -13.60 10.58 -14.19
CA GLU A 22 -14.00 11.01 -12.85
C GLU A 22 -14.86 9.92 -12.23
N LEU A 23 -14.23 9.08 -11.40
CA LEU A 23 -14.79 7.90 -10.75
C LEU A 23 -14.76 8.03 -9.22
N ASP A 24 -14.73 9.28 -8.72
CA ASP A 24 -14.71 9.57 -7.29
C ASP A 24 -16.00 9.10 -6.58
N GLN A 25 -15.86 8.79 -5.30
CA GLN A 25 -16.98 8.38 -4.43
C GLN A 25 -17.76 7.15 -4.91
N LEU A 26 -17.10 6.25 -5.66
CA LEU A 26 -17.71 4.98 -6.04
C LEU A 26 -17.92 4.09 -4.82
N THR A 27 -18.97 3.28 -4.86
CA THR A 27 -19.13 2.15 -3.95
C THR A 27 -19.31 0.88 -4.78
N ILE A 28 -18.37 -0.04 -4.63
CA ILE A 28 -18.36 -1.31 -5.35
C ILE A 28 -18.25 -2.44 -4.33
N THR A 29 -19.16 -3.40 -4.41
CA THR A 29 -19.24 -4.50 -3.45
C THR A 29 -19.41 -5.83 -4.17
N ASN A 30 -18.70 -6.87 -3.71
CA ASN A 30 -18.81 -8.26 -4.19
C ASN A 30 -18.62 -8.40 -5.71
N LYS A 31 -17.62 -7.75 -6.28
CA LYS A 31 -17.31 -7.80 -7.70
C LYS A 31 -15.89 -8.23 -7.99
N SER A 32 -15.61 -8.57 -9.23
CA SER A 32 -14.25 -8.68 -9.74
C SER A 32 -13.94 -7.62 -10.80
N ILE A 33 -12.69 -7.14 -10.76
CA ILE A 33 -12.10 -6.26 -11.76
C ILE A 33 -10.86 -6.98 -12.28
N ASP A 34 -10.95 -7.53 -13.49
CA ASP A 34 -9.89 -8.35 -14.07
C ASP A 34 -9.35 -7.74 -15.35
N ASN A 35 -8.04 -7.83 -15.53
CA ASN A 35 -7.32 -7.43 -16.75
C ASN A 35 -7.71 -6.03 -17.23
N SER A 36 -7.74 -5.07 -16.29
CA SER A 36 -8.25 -3.71 -16.54
C SER A 36 -7.17 -2.65 -16.28
N THR A 37 -7.26 -1.53 -17.00
CA THR A 37 -6.33 -0.41 -16.86
C THR A 37 -7.07 0.88 -16.58
N PHE A 38 -6.66 1.55 -15.52
CA PHE A 38 -7.11 2.90 -15.15
C PHE A 38 -5.95 3.86 -15.39
N THR A 39 -6.11 4.82 -16.28
CA THR A 39 -5.08 5.83 -16.59
C THR A 39 -5.63 7.22 -16.35
N LYS A 40 -4.95 8.00 -15.49
CA LYS A 40 -5.35 9.36 -15.13
C LYS A 40 -6.81 9.44 -14.64
N CYS A 41 -7.24 8.42 -13.90
CA CYS A 41 -8.59 8.37 -13.32
C CYS A 41 -8.60 8.91 -11.89
N ASN A 42 -9.67 9.61 -11.56
CA ASN A 42 -9.97 10.02 -10.19
C ASN A 42 -10.88 8.98 -9.53
N LEU A 43 -10.36 8.24 -8.55
CA LEU A 43 -11.07 7.23 -7.75
C LEU A 43 -11.14 7.65 -6.28
N LYS A 44 -10.90 8.92 -6.01
CA LYS A 44 -10.84 9.48 -4.66
C LYS A 44 -12.11 9.22 -3.86
N ASP A 45 -11.95 9.03 -2.54
CA ASP A 45 -13.04 8.85 -1.58
C ASP A 45 -13.97 7.65 -1.90
N SER A 46 -13.50 6.69 -2.73
CA SER A 46 -14.27 5.51 -3.14
C SER A 46 -14.20 4.39 -2.09
N LYS A 47 -15.16 3.47 -2.15
CA LYS A 47 -15.25 2.30 -1.27
C LYS A 47 -15.34 1.03 -2.10
N PHE A 48 -14.47 0.09 -1.80
CA PHE A 48 -14.44 -1.24 -2.38
C PHE A 48 -14.56 -2.26 -1.25
N ASP A 49 -15.60 -3.07 -1.26
CA ASP A 49 -15.88 -4.06 -0.24
C ASP A 49 -16.00 -5.45 -0.86
N ASN A 50 -15.18 -6.38 -0.40
CA ASN A 50 -15.08 -7.74 -0.94
C ASN A 50 -14.89 -7.76 -2.48
N VAL A 51 -13.95 -6.95 -2.99
CA VAL A 51 -13.65 -6.85 -4.42
C VAL A 51 -12.36 -7.60 -4.75
N LEU A 52 -12.40 -8.39 -5.82
CA LEU A 52 -11.22 -9.02 -6.40
C LEU A 52 -10.65 -8.17 -7.53
N PHE A 53 -9.46 -7.65 -7.33
CA PHE A 53 -8.67 -7.03 -8.39
C PHE A 53 -7.64 -8.04 -8.92
N SER A 54 -7.64 -8.30 -10.21
CA SER A 54 -6.69 -9.20 -10.85
C SER A 54 -6.11 -8.57 -12.11
N LYS A 55 -4.80 -8.66 -12.30
CA LYS A 55 -4.09 -8.12 -13.49
C LYS A 55 -4.51 -6.69 -13.82
N THR A 56 -4.65 -5.85 -12.81
CA THR A 56 -5.15 -4.48 -12.96
C THR A 56 -4.03 -3.47 -12.77
N THR A 57 -4.02 -2.44 -13.59
CA THR A 57 -3.04 -1.34 -13.52
C THR A 57 -3.73 -0.03 -13.20
N PHE A 58 -3.16 0.71 -12.24
CA PHE A 58 -3.52 2.10 -11.94
C PHE A 58 -2.32 2.99 -12.29
N LEU A 59 -2.44 3.78 -13.33
CA LEU A 59 -1.38 4.66 -13.85
C LEU A 59 -1.80 6.12 -13.75
N ASN A 60 -1.02 6.93 -13.02
CA ASN A 60 -1.31 8.35 -12.77
C ASN A 60 -2.72 8.60 -12.18
N CYS A 61 -3.21 7.68 -11.34
CA CYS A 61 -4.54 7.77 -10.75
C CYS A 61 -4.52 8.46 -9.38
N ASP A 62 -5.65 9.05 -9.00
CA ASP A 62 -5.89 9.51 -7.64
C ASP A 62 -6.82 8.54 -6.90
N LEU A 63 -6.23 7.76 -5.96
CA LEU A 63 -6.94 6.85 -5.05
C LEU A 63 -6.88 7.39 -3.61
N SER A 64 -6.76 8.70 -3.43
CA SER A 64 -6.69 9.31 -2.10
C SER A 64 -7.96 9.02 -1.30
N ASN A 65 -7.80 8.70 -0.01
CA ASN A 65 -8.89 8.36 0.92
C ASN A 65 -9.78 7.18 0.48
N THR A 66 -9.34 6.40 -0.50
CA THR A 66 -10.09 5.20 -0.92
C THR A 66 -10.03 4.14 0.16
N ASN A 67 -11.16 3.50 0.43
CA ASN A 67 -11.27 2.43 1.41
C ASN A 67 -11.45 1.08 0.70
N PHE A 68 -10.53 0.16 0.97
CA PHE A 68 -10.57 -1.21 0.51
C PHE A 68 -10.78 -2.14 1.73
N ASN A 69 -11.94 -2.75 1.82
CA ASN A 69 -12.29 -3.68 2.87
C ASN A 69 -12.42 -5.11 2.31
N GLU A 70 -11.74 -6.07 2.94
CA GLU A 70 -11.78 -7.49 2.55
C GLU A 70 -11.43 -7.77 1.08
N CYS A 71 -10.69 -6.85 0.44
CA CYS A 71 -10.34 -6.96 -0.96
C CYS A 71 -9.15 -7.89 -1.20
N SER A 72 -9.14 -8.52 -2.37
CA SER A 72 -8.02 -9.33 -2.84
C SER A 72 -7.39 -8.70 -4.08
N PHE A 73 -6.06 -8.56 -4.05
CA PHE A 73 -5.29 -7.96 -5.12
C PHE A 73 -4.29 -8.99 -5.64
N HIS A 74 -4.36 -9.30 -6.93
CA HIS A 74 -3.47 -10.25 -7.57
C HIS A 74 -2.87 -9.69 -8.86
N ASN A 75 -1.55 -9.62 -8.92
CA ASN A 75 -0.80 -9.09 -10.05
C ASN A 75 -1.22 -7.65 -10.42
N ILE A 76 -1.00 -6.72 -9.48
CA ILE A 76 -1.40 -5.32 -9.57
C ILE A 76 -0.19 -4.42 -9.73
N ILE A 77 -0.33 -3.39 -10.56
CA ILE A 77 0.63 -2.29 -10.70
C ILE A 77 -0.06 -0.99 -10.30
N ILE A 78 0.54 -0.26 -9.37
CA ILE A 78 0.16 1.11 -9.02
C ILE A 78 1.38 1.98 -9.31
N ASP A 79 1.29 2.81 -10.33
CA ASP A 79 2.41 3.62 -10.78
C ASP A 79 2.02 5.11 -10.87
N SER A 80 2.93 5.97 -10.43
CA SER A 80 2.81 7.44 -10.53
C SER A 80 1.47 7.95 -9.99
N SER A 81 0.94 7.28 -8.96
CA SER A 81 -0.42 7.47 -8.45
C SER A 81 -0.43 8.03 -7.04
N LYS A 82 -1.61 8.37 -6.52
CA LYS A 82 -1.80 8.81 -5.14
C LYS A 82 -2.63 7.79 -4.39
N LEU A 83 -2.11 7.37 -3.23
CA LEU A 83 -2.78 6.56 -2.21
C LEU A 83 -2.86 7.33 -0.87
N LEU A 84 -2.87 8.68 -0.93
CA LEU A 84 -2.86 9.55 0.24
C LEU A 84 -4.05 9.21 1.16
N GLY A 85 -3.78 8.76 2.39
CA GLY A 85 -4.83 8.39 3.34
C GLY A 85 -5.68 7.19 2.94
N ALA A 86 -5.31 6.44 1.90
CA ALA A 86 -6.03 5.23 1.53
C ALA A 86 -5.93 4.17 2.65
N SER A 87 -6.95 3.34 2.79
CA SER A 87 -6.97 2.27 3.78
C SER A 87 -7.27 0.92 3.17
N PHE A 88 -6.54 -0.10 3.64
CA PHE A 88 -6.68 -1.48 3.27
C PHE A 88 -6.92 -2.28 4.56
N TYR A 89 -8.13 -2.76 4.76
CA TYR A 89 -8.52 -3.54 5.92
C TYR A 89 -8.82 -4.98 5.54
N ASN A 90 -8.19 -5.94 6.24
CA ASN A 90 -8.35 -7.38 5.99
C ASN A 90 -8.12 -7.79 4.52
N CYS A 91 -7.16 -7.13 3.86
CA CYS A 91 -6.88 -7.35 2.44
C CYS A 91 -5.82 -8.44 2.22
N ARG A 92 -5.77 -8.96 0.99
CA ARG A 92 -4.73 -9.89 0.53
C ARG A 92 -4.04 -9.33 -0.70
N PHE A 93 -2.73 -9.23 -0.63
CA PHE A 93 -1.87 -8.78 -1.73
C PHE A 93 -1.01 -9.93 -2.23
N THR A 94 -1.03 -10.20 -3.53
CA THR A 94 -0.16 -11.19 -4.16
C THR A 94 0.40 -10.62 -5.45
N LYS A 95 1.72 -10.50 -5.55
CA LYS A 95 2.43 -9.93 -6.71
C LYS A 95 2.00 -8.50 -6.99
N ILE A 96 2.30 -7.61 -6.05
CA ILE A 96 1.94 -6.18 -6.15
C ILE A 96 3.21 -5.36 -6.39
N THR A 97 3.14 -4.44 -7.31
CA THR A 97 4.15 -3.39 -7.50
C THR A 97 3.52 -2.02 -7.25
N ILE A 98 4.12 -1.26 -6.33
CA ILE A 98 3.77 0.15 -6.07
C ILE A 98 5.03 0.96 -6.35
N GLN A 99 4.96 1.88 -7.31
CA GLN A 99 6.12 2.68 -7.66
C GLN A 99 5.76 4.14 -7.94
N ASN A 100 6.71 5.05 -7.70
CA ASN A 100 6.55 6.49 -7.94
C ASN A 100 5.26 7.06 -7.29
N THR A 101 4.85 6.52 -6.14
CA THR A 101 3.52 6.73 -5.59
C THR A 101 3.58 7.50 -4.27
N ASN A 102 2.67 8.47 -4.10
CA ASN A 102 2.46 9.14 -2.83
C ASN A 102 1.42 8.38 -2.01
N ALA A 103 1.89 7.66 -0.99
CA ALA A 103 1.08 6.85 -0.08
C ALA A 103 1.18 7.35 1.38
N LYS A 104 1.37 8.66 1.59
CA LYS A 104 1.38 9.25 2.94
C LYS A 104 0.05 8.96 3.66
N TYR A 105 0.14 8.71 4.96
CA TYR A 105 -1.02 8.41 5.82
C TYR A 105 -1.80 7.15 5.41
N LEU A 106 -1.22 6.29 4.59
CA LEU A 106 -1.85 5.03 4.20
C LEU A 106 -2.01 4.12 5.43
N ASN A 107 -3.12 3.39 5.50
CA ASN A 107 -3.37 2.41 6.54
C ASN A 107 -3.44 1.00 5.95
N LEU A 108 -2.56 0.13 6.42
CA LEU A 108 -2.57 -1.31 6.12
C LEU A 108 -2.88 -2.06 7.41
N VAL A 109 -4.08 -2.61 7.54
CA VAL A 109 -4.57 -3.23 8.76
C VAL A 109 -5.01 -4.66 8.48
N ASP A 110 -4.57 -5.63 9.29
CA ASP A 110 -4.91 -7.05 9.17
C ASP A 110 -4.66 -7.62 7.76
N THR A 111 -3.69 -7.06 7.05
CA THR A 111 -3.42 -7.36 5.64
C THR A 111 -2.28 -8.35 5.47
N LYS A 112 -2.43 -9.28 4.54
CA LYS A 112 -1.39 -10.27 4.21
C LYS A 112 -0.82 -9.96 2.84
N THR A 113 0.52 -9.79 2.77
CA THR A 113 1.20 -9.55 1.50
C THR A 113 2.13 -10.69 1.15
N LYS A 114 2.21 -11.01 -0.13
CA LYS A 114 3.16 -11.94 -0.71
C LYS A 114 3.68 -11.38 -2.03
N GLU A 115 5.01 -11.28 -2.15
CA GLU A 115 5.67 -10.70 -3.32
C GLU A 115 5.22 -9.23 -3.55
N LEU A 116 5.39 -8.40 -2.51
CA LEU A 116 5.16 -6.96 -2.57
C LEU A 116 6.46 -6.24 -2.94
N SER A 117 6.43 -5.40 -3.97
CA SER A 117 7.53 -4.52 -4.36
C SER A 117 7.10 -3.06 -4.22
N ILE A 118 7.87 -2.26 -3.47
CA ILE A 118 7.65 -0.81 -3.33
C ILE A 118 8.92 -0.09 -3.75
N ILE A 119 8.80 0.82 -4.71
CA ILE A 119 9.93 1.52 -5.31
C ILE A 119 9.64 3.02 -5.40
N ASP A 120 10.64 3.87 -5.05
CA ASP A 120 10.59 5.32 -5.25
C ASP A 120 9.27 5.96 -4.75
N SER A 121 8.79 5.56 -3.57
CA SER A 121 7.45 5.92 -3.08
C SER A 121 7.48 6.49 -1.66
N ASP A 122 6.51 7.34 -1.35
CA ASP A 122 6.39 8.00 -0.05
C ASP A 122 5.29 7.36 0.80
N PHE A 123 5.69 6.63 1.83
CA PHE A 123 4.85 6.00 2.85
C PHE A 123 4.99 6.67 4.21
N SER A 124 5.46 7.93 4.25
CA SER A 124 5.63 8.64 5.52
C SER A 124 4.30 8.78 6.27
N GLU A 125 4.38 8.70 7.61
CA GLU A 125 3.24 8.82 8.51
C GLU A 125 2.13 7.76 8.27
N SER A 126 2.47 6.65 7.61
CA SER A 126 1.55 5.52 7.37
C SER A 126 1.52 4.57 8.57
N THR A 127 0.49 3.74 8.63
CA THR A 127 0.33 2.70 9.66
C THR A 127 0.24 1.33 9.03
N PHE A 128 1.06 0.39 9.53
CA PHE A 128 1.01 -1.03 9.24
C PHE A 128 0.70 -1.75 10.54
N PHE A 129 -0.53 -2.22 10.71
CA PHE A 129 -0.98 -2.92 11.89
C PHE A 129 -1.31 -4.38 11.57
N ASN A 130 -0.75 -5.32 12.34
CA ASN A 130 -0.97 -6.76 12.17
C ASN A 130 -0.83 -7.22 10.70
N THR A 131 0.19 -6.68 10.01
CA THR A 131 0.42 -6.92 8.59
C THR A 131 1.53 -7.97 8.41
N ILE A 132 1.35 -8.90 7.49
CA ILE A 132 2.37 -9.89 7.13
C ILE A 132 3.05 -9.42 5.83
N LEU A 133 4.38 -9.26 5.89
CA LEU A 133 5.24 -8.90 4.76
C LEU A 133 6.05 -10.13 4.32
N ASP A 134 5.51 -10.96 3.41
CA ASP A 134 6.23 -12.10 2.85
C ASP A 134 6.85 -11.75 1.49
N LYS A 135 8.15 -11.99 1.34
CA LYS A 135 8.93 -11.68 0.11
C LYS A 135 8.77 -10.24 -0.35
N THR A 136 8.96 -9.30 0.58
CA THR A 136 8.84 -7.87 0.30
C THR A 136 10.16 -7.30 -0.18
N SER A 137 10.15 -6.52 -1.25
CA SER A 137 11.28 -5.77 -1.81
C SER A 137 11.01 -4.26 -1.68
N LEU A 138 11.95 -3.53 -1.07
CA LEU A 138 11.83 -2.10 -0.80
C LEU A 138 13.04 -1.36 -1.36
N LEU A 139 12.80 -0.35 -2.18
CA LEU A 139 13.85 0.47 -2.77
C LEU A 139 13.45 1.96 -2.76
N ASN A 140 14.27 2.82 -2.15
CA ASN A 140 14.03 4.27 -2.06
C ASN A 140 12.65 4.63 -1.49
N VAL A 141 12.19 3.90 -0.48
CA VAL A 141 10.90 4.18 0.16
C VAL A 141 11.10 5.11 1.34
N ASN A 142 10.27 6.13 1.44
CA ASN A 142 10.23 7.01 2.59
C ASN A 142 9.24 6.48 3.63
N PHE A 143 9.75 5.97 4.75
CA PHE A 143 9.00 5.52 5.93
C PHE A 143 9.14 6.48 7.12
N THR A 144 9.45 7.75 6.88
CA THR A 144 9.56 8.74 7.96
C THR A 144 8.30 8.75 8.82
N LYS A 145 8.44 8.57 10.14
CA LYS A 145 7.33 8.51 11.12
C LYS A 145 6.29 7.42 10.86
N THR A 146 6.58 6.45 10.01
CA THR A 146 5.68 5.31 9.78
C THR A 146 5.62 4.44 11.03
N GLU A 147 4.45 3.87 11.31
CA GLU A 147 4.21 2.96 12.42
C GLU A 147 4.06 1.52 11.93
N PHE A 148 4.87 0.62 12.52
CA PHE A 148 4.75 -0.82 12.34
C PHE A 148 4.37 -1.46 13.68
N SER A 149 3.09 -1.79 13.85
CA SER A 149 2.53 -2.29 15.10
C SER A 149 2.01 -3.72 14.96
N GLU A 150 2.16 -4.52 16.01
CA GLU A 150 1.72 -5.92 16.14
C GLU A 150 2.16 -6.82 14.96
N MET A 151 3.35 -6.59 14.42
CA MET A 151 3.89 -7.35 13.29
C MET A 151 5.39 -7.63 13.44
N SER A 152 5.92 -8.52 12.63
CA SER A 152 7.34 -8.83 12.56
C SER A 152 7.96 -8.23 11.29
N LEU A 153 9.12 -7.60 11.44
CA LEU A 153 9.94 -7.13 10.33
C LEU A 153 11.12 -8.08 10.04
N ALA A 154 11.08 -9.31 10.54
CA ALA A 154 12.11 -10.30 10.29
C ALA A 154 12.33 -10.52 8.78
N ASN A 155 13.59 -10.46 8.35
CA ASN A 155 14.02 -10.56 6.96
C ASN A 155 13.60 -9.41 6.01
N VAL A 156 12.85 -8.42 6.48
CA VAL A 156 12.58 -7.20 5.70
C VAL A 156 13.88 -6.39 5.59
N ASP A 157 14.21 -5.91 4.40
CA ASP A 157 15.38 -5.10 4.12
C ASP A 157 14.97 -3.65 3.87
N VAL A 158 15.27 -2.76 4.83
CA VAL A 158 15.02 -1.33 4.72
C VAL A 158 16.31 -0.52 4.51
N SER A 159 17.44 -1.18 4.24
CA SER A 159 18.75 -0.55 4.15
C SER A 159 18.86 0.57 3.09
N LYS A 160 17.96 0.55 2.11
CA LYS A 160 17.84 1.57 1.06
C LYS A 160 16.64 2.49 1.22
N CYS A 161 16.04 2.53 2.42
CA CYS A 161 14.85 3.31 2.72
C CYS A 161 15.18 4.43 3.71
N ASN A 162 14.32 5.44 3.79
CA ASN A 162 14.36 6.41 4.88
C ASN A 162 13.46 5.92 6.03
N ILE A 163 14.04 5.68 7.20
CA ILE A 163 13.32 5.20 8.40
C ILE A 163 13.35 6.21 9.55
N THR A 164 13.62 7.47 9.28
CA THR A 164 13.73 8.53 10.30
C THR A 164 12.46 8.59 11.16
N ASN A 165 12.63 8.55 12.49
CA ASN A 165 11.51 8.53 13.44
C ASN A 165 10.51 7.38 13.24
N LEU A 166 10.98 6.23 12.76
CA LEU A 166 10.17 5.03 12.65
C LEU A 166 9.56 4.65 14.02
N ARG A 167 8.30 4.30 14.04
CA ARG A 167 7.59 3.84 15.25
C ARG A 167 7.40 2.33 15.17
N VAL A 168 8.07 1.62 16.04
CA VAL A 168 8.04 0.15 16.04
C VAL A 168 8.43 -0.39 17.42
N ALA A 169 7.85 -1.49 17.85
CA ALA A 169 8.23 -2.12 19.09
C ALA A 169 9.58 -2.84 18.97
N PRO A 170 10.44 -2.87 20.01
CA PRO A 170 11.75 -3.55 19.98
C PRO A 170 11.66 -5.01 19.52
N ARG A 171 10.59 -5.73 19.91
CA ARG A 171 10.37 -7.12 19.51
C ARG A 171 10.18 -7.32 18.00
N SER A 172 9.63 -6.31 17.32
CA SER A 172 9.27 -6.36 15.90
C SER A 172 10.48 -6.20 14.98
N ILE A 173 11.57 -5.56 15.42
CA ILE A 173 12.78 -5.32 14.62
C ILE A 173 13.77 -6.47 14.61
N LYS A 174 13.50 -7.55 15.35
CA LYS A 174 14.41 -8.72 15.36
C LYS A 174 14.53 -9.31 13.95
N GLY A 175 15.76 -9.30 13.40
CA GLY A 175 16.04 -9.78 12.04
C GLY A 175 15.74 -8.78 10.92
N LEU A 176 15.39 -7.54 11.24
CA LEU A 176 15.32 -6.43 10.28
C LEU A 176 16.71 -6.16 9.70
N LYS A 177 16.80 -5.92 8.39
CA LYS A 177 18.06 -5.56 7.72
C LYS A 177 18.11 -4.07 7.49
N ILE A 178 19.20 -3.45 7.97
CA ILE A 178 19.44 -2.01 7.94
C ILE A 178 20.84 -1.70 7.45
N ASN A 179 21.13 -0.44 7.11
CA ASN A 179 22.50 0.05 6.95
C ASN A 179 23.04 0.63 8.27
N SER A 180 24.33 0.96 8.29
CA SER A 180 25.01 1.45 9.50
C SER A 180 24.47 2.80 10.02
N LEU A 181 24.03 3.70 9.16
CA LEU A 181 23.49 4.99 9.55
C LEU A 181 22.12 4.86 10.23
N GLN A 182 21.30 3.94 9.74
CA GLN A 182 19.97 3.64 10.30
C GLN A 182 20.03 3.04 11.71
N ALA A 183 21.17 2.49 12.13
CA ALA A 183 21.33 1.98 13.48
C ALA A 183 21.12 3.08 14.54
N ILE A 184 21.50 4.32 14.23
CA ILE A 184 21.29 5.47 15.12
C ILE A 184 19.79 5.77 15.29
N ASP A 185 19.03 5.72 14.21
CA ASP A 185 17.56 5.92 14.25
C ASP A 185 16.87 4.86 15.14
N LEU A 186 17.36 3.60 15.08
CA LEU A 186 16.78 2.49 15.85
C LEU A 186 17.21 2.46 17.32
N ILE A 187 18.33 3.06 17.70
CA ILE A 187 18.78 3.12 19.11
C ILE A 187 17.73 3.80 19.99
N ASN A 188 17.09 4.84 19.49
CA ASN A 188 16.03 5.55 20.22
C ASN A 188 14.82 4.65 20.55
N ILE A 189 14.58 3.62 19.76
CA ILE A 189 13.49 2.63 19.97
C ILE A 189 13.81 1.72 21.16
N LEU A 190 15.10 1.53 21.46
CA LEU A 190 15.59 0.68 22.54
C LEU A 190 15.76 1.45 23.86
N ASP A 191 15.32 2.71 23.92
CA ASP A 191 15.52 3.62 25.09
C ASP A 191 16.99 3.75 25.52
N VAL A 192 17.91 3.65 24.58
CA VAL A 192 19.35 3.81 24.78
C VAL A 192 19.76 5.24 24.48
N LYS A 193 20.55 5.83 25.35
CA LYS A 193 21.12 7.18 25.17
C LYS A 193 22.53 7.08 24.62
N ILE A 194 22.78 7.77 23.52
CA ILE A 194 24.15 7.99 23.03
C ILE A 194 24.74 9.14 23.87
N VAL A 195 25.91 8.91 24.44
CA VAL A 195 26.70 9.92 25.19
C VAL A 195 27.99 10.10 24.42
N ASP A 196 28.28 11.33 23.97
CA ASP A 196 29.53 11.73 23.29
C ASP A 196 30.67 11.92 24.31
#